data_146e48f5f13e18d79a625818325af646
#
_entry.id   146e48f5f13e18d79a625818325af646
#
_cell.length_a   1.000
_cell.length_b   1.000
_cell.length_c   1.000
_cell.angle_alpha   90.00
_cell.angle_beta   90.00
_cell.angle_gamma   90.00
#
_symmetry.space_group_name_H-M   'P 1'
#
loop_
_entity.id
_entity.type
_entity.pdbx_description
1 polymer ?
#
loop_
_entity_poly.entity_id
_entity_poly.type
_entity_poly.pdbx_seq_one_letter_code
_entity_poly.pdbx_strand_id
1 'polypeptide(L)'
;PGDAVATLRRHIADASAVIIAAPEYAGSLAGSVKNALDWVVGSGELYEKPVGILSAGTSGGPFARQVLAQTLLWQGAHVVAQLGIPAPRTKSDASGAITDAATIEAIRAFVAAVLAATRLEPSARTLLSTQVAATVGASRSLTAPYPIEV
;
A
#
# COMPACT_ATOMS: atom_id res chain seq x y z
N PRO A 1 23.89 -3.35 -4.42
CA PRO A 1 23.06 -2.28 -3.86
C PRO A 1 23.78 -1.63 -2.70
N GLY A 2 23.62 -0.30 -2.51
CA GLY A 2 24.21 0.39 -1.36
C GLY A 2 23.57 -0.06 -0.03
N ASP A 3 24.22 0.26 1.10
CA ASP A 3 23.80 -0.17 2.44
C ASP A 3 22.33 0.18 2.79
N ALA A 4 21.82 1.30 2.28
CA ALA A 4 20.42 1.72 2.49
C ALA A 4 19.44 0.74 1.84
N VAL A 5 19.71 0.29 0.61
CA VAL A 5 18.86 -0.69 -0.11
C VAL A 5 18.92 -2.05 0.58
N ALA A 6 20.11 -2.50 0.97
CA ALA A 6 20.26 -3.76 1.72
C ALA A 6 19.50 -3.71 3.05
N THR A 7 19.51 -2.57 3.74
CA THR A 7 18.78 -2.37 4.98
C THR A 7 17.27 -2.37 4.75
N LEU A 8 16.77 -1.66 3.72
CA LEU A 8 15.36 -1.68 3.34
C LEU A 8 14.87 -3.11 3.08
N ARG A 9 15.60 -3.86 2.25
CA ARG A 9 15.26 -5.24 1.89
C ARG A 9 15.20 -6.14 3.11
N ARG A 10 16.20 -6.06 3.99
CA ARG A 10 16.21 -6.84 5.24
C ARG A 10 15.00 -6.51 6.12
N HIS A 11 14.68 -5.22 6.33
CA HIS A 11 13.54 -4.85 7.14
C HIS A 11 12.21 -5.34 6.56
N ILE A 12 12.04 -5.31 5.24
CA ILE A 12 10.86 -5.86 4.59
C ILE A 12 10.82 -7.39 4.74
N ALA A 13 11.95 -8.08 4.55
CA ALA A 13 12.02 -9.53 4.69
C ALA A 13 11.64 -10.00 6.10
N ASP A 14 12.19 -9.34 7.12
CA ASP A 14 12.00 -9.70 8.54
C ASP A 14 10.59 -9.33 9.07
N ALA A 15 9.87 -8.42 8.42
CA ALA A 15 8.56 -7.99 8.85
C ALA A 15 7.47 -9.03 8.52
N SER A 16 6.54 -9.28 9.46
CA SER A 16 5.35 -10.11 9.23
C SER A 16 4.32 -9.43 8.32
N ALA A 17 4.31 -8.10 8.28
CA ALA A 17 3.51 -7.26 7.40
C ALA A 17 4.20 -5.92 7.19
N VAL A 18 3.80 -5.20 6.14
CA VAL A 18 4.35 -3.88 5.82
C VAL A 18 3.21 -2.87 5.69
N ILE A 19 3.40 -1.66 6.22
CA ILE A 19 2.51 -0.52 5.94
C ILE A 19 3.30 0.48 5.09
N ILE A 20 2.73 0.88 3.96
CA ILE A 20 3.30 1.89 3.07
C ILE A 20 2.42 3.12 3.11
N ALA A 21 2.93 4.20 3.70
CA ALA A 21 2.31 5.52 3.66
C ALA A 21 2.93 6.32 2.51
N ALA A 22 2.15 6.59 1.48
CA ALA A 22 2.62 7.25 0.26
C ALA A 22 1.83 8.53 -0.02
N PRO A 23 2.49 9.67 -0.29
CA PRO A 23 1.80 10.86 -0.76
C PRO A 23 1.36 10.71 -2.21
N GLU A 24 0.31 11.48 -2.57
CA GLU A 24 -0.09 11.64 -3.97
C GLU A 24 0.53 12.91 -4.54
N TYR A 25 1.30 12.76 -5.61
CA TYR A 25 1.88 13.87 -6.35
C TYR A 25 1.45 13.81 -7.81
N ALA A 26 0.90 14.92 -8.32
CA ALA A 26 0.45 15.04 -9.71
C ALA A 26 -0.50 13.88 -10.15
N GLY A 27 -1.42 13.47 -9.25
CA GLY A 27 -2.37 12.40 -9.55
C GLY A 27 -1.74 11.00 -9.64
N SER A 28 -0.59 10.77 -8.99
CA SER A 28 0.11 9.49 -9.03
C SER A 28 0.89 9.22 -7.74
N LEU A 29 1.54 8.07 -7.68
CA LEU A 29 2.45 7.67 -6.62
C LEU A 29 3.72 8.53 -6.66
N ALA A 30 4.20 8.96 -5.50
CA ALA A 30 5.47 9.68 -5.39
C ALA A 30 6.64 8.84 -5.94
N GLY A 31 7.49 9.45 -6.78
CA GLY A 31 8.61 8.79 -7.43
C GLY A 31 9.59 8.13 -6.46
N SER A 32 9.79 8.70 -5.27
CA SER A 32 10.63 8.11 -4.23
C SER A 32 10.09 6.76 -3.72
N VAL A 33 8.76 6.65 -3.55
CA VAL A 33 8.11 5.39 -3.16
C VAL A 33 8.21 4.37 -4.29
N LYS A 34 7.94 4.78 -5.54
CA LYS A 34 8.08 3.90 -6.70
C LYS A 34 9.51 3.38 -6.83
N ASN A 35 10.51 4.25 -6.68
CA ASN A 35 11.91 3.84 -6.71
C ASN A 35 12.26 2.84 -5.60
N ALA A 36 11.76 3.05 -4.37
CA ALA A 36 11.97 2.09 -3.28
C ALA A 36 11.39 0.70 -3.61
N LEU A 37 10.19 0.67 -4.22
CA LEU A 37 9.55 -0.57 -4.65
C LEU A 37 10.31 -1.25 -5.79
N ASP A 38 10.91 -0.49 -6.71
CA ASP A 38 11.71 -1.05 -7.82
C ASP A 38 12.94 -1.80 -7.31
N TRP A 39 13.57 -1.34 -6.22
CA TRP A 39 14.71 -2.03 -5.61
C TRP A 39 14.38 -3.41 -5.02
N VAL A 40 13.12 -3.71 -4.74
CA VAL A 40 12.69 -4.99 -4.15
C VAL A 40 11.98 -5.91 -5.16
N VAL A 41 11.82 -5.49 -6.42
CA VAL A 41 11.21 -6.33 -7.47
C VAL A 41 12.02 -7.61 -7.70
N GLY A 42 13.33 -7.47 -7.94
CA GLY A 42 14.18 -8.58 -8.31
C GLY A 42 14.54 -9.53 -7.16
N SER A 43 14.27 -9.15 -5.93
CA SER A 43 14.63 -9.95 -4.74
C SER A 43 13.41 -10.54 -4.03
N GLY A 44 12.20 -10.04 -4.33
CA GLY A 44 10.95 -10.70 -3.94
C GLY A 44 10.56 -10.59 -2.47
N GLU A 45 11.11 -9.65 -1.68
CA GLU A 45 10.79 -9.52 -0.25
C GLU A 45 9.31 -9.22 0.03
N LEU A 46 8.59 -8.69 -0.98
CA LEU A 46 7.16 -8.42 -0.90
C LEU A 46 6.30 -9.60 -1.37
N TYR A 47 6.87 -10.65 -1.92
CA TYR A 47 6.10 -11.81 -2.40
C TYR A 47 5.32 -12.45 -1.24
N GLU A 48 3.99 -12.61 -1.43
CA GLU A 48 3.03 -13.09 -0.42
C GLU A 48 2.98 -12.29 0.90
N LYS A 49 3.67 -11.15 0.97
CA LYS A 49 3.69 -10.28 2.15
C LYS A 49 2.36 -9.54 2.30
N PRO A 50 1.70 -9.56 3.49
CA PRO A 50 0.57 -8.68 3.77
C PRO A 50 1.02 -7.22 3.77
N VAL A 51 0.36 -6.37 2.98
CA VAL A 51 0.68 -4.95 2.88
C VAL A 51 -0.57 -4.10 3.09
N GLY A 52 -0.50 -3.17 4.03
CA GLY A 52 -1.45 -2.08 4.17
C GLY A 52 -0.97 -0.85 3.39
N ILE A 53 -1.86 -0.20 2.65
CA ILE A 53 -1.54 1.03 1.93
C ILE A 53 -2.32 2.22 2.48
N LEU A 54 -1.62 3.34 2.71
CA LEU A 54 -2.21 4.55 3.25
C LEU A 54 -1.74 5.75 2.43
N SER A 55 -2.64 6.71 2.21
CA SER A 55 -2.30 8.02 1.67
C SER A 55 -3.04 9.12 2.41
N ALA A 56 -2.35 10.22 2.67
CA ALA A 56 -2.92 11.42 3.29
C ALA A 56 -2.67 12.61 2.37
N GLY A 57 -3.70 13.41 2.13
CA GLY A 57 -3.63 14.56 1.23
C GLY A 57 -4.99 15.22 1.05
N THR A 58 -5.12 16.17 0.14
CA THR A 58 -6.36 16.92 -0.08
C THR A 58 -7.56 16.00 -0.28
N SER A 59 -7.42 14.96 -1.09
CA SER A 59 -8.47 13.98 -1.42
C SER A 59 -8.27 12.59 -0.78
N GLY A 60 -7.26 12.42 0.07
CA GLY A 60 -6.88 11.12 0.63
C GLY A 60 -6.12 10.22 -0.35
N GLY A 61 -5.59 10.78 -1.43
CA GLY A 61 -4.69 10.13 -2.38
C GLY A 61 -5.27 8.92 -3.13
N PRO A 62 -6.43 9.03 -3.80
CA PRO A 62 -7.05 7.90 -4.49
C PRO A 62 -6.17 7.33 -5.61
N PHE A 63 -5.54 8.16 -6.41
CA PHE A 63 -4.68 7.72 -7.51
C PHE A 63 -3.37 7.11 -7.01
N ALA A 64 -2.76 7.69 -5.97
CA ALA A 64 -1.56 7.11 -5.35
C ALA A 64 -1.85 5.71 -4.79
N ARG A 65 -2.99 5.51 -4.10
CA ARG A 65 -3.39 4.21 -3.56
C ARG A 65 -3.68 3.20 -4.67
N GLN A 66 -4.32 3.61 -5.77
CA GLN A 66 -4.56 2.76 -6.94
C GLN A 66 -3.24 2.28 -7.56
N VAL A 67 -2.33 3.21 -7.89
CA VAL A 67 -1.03 2.89 -8.50
C VAL A 67 -0.18 2.04 -7.57
N LEU A 68 -0.18 2.36 -6.26
CA LEU A 68 0.55 1.59 -5.26
C LEU A 68 0.01 0.15 -5.14
N ALA A 69 -1.31 -0.01 -5.04
CA ALA A 69 -1.94 -1.32 -5.01
C ALA A 69 -1.59 -2.13 -6.27
N GLN A 70 -1.71 -1.53 -7.46
CA GLN A 70 -1.37 -2.18 -8.72
C GLN A 70 0.09 -2.64 -8.74
N THR A 71 1.03 -1.76 -8.33
CA THR A 71 2.46 -2.08 -8.28
C THR A 71 2.74 -3.25 -7.33
N LEU A 72 2.13 -3.25 -6.14
CA LEU A 72 2.29 -4.32 -5.15
C LEU A 72 1.72 -5.65 -5.62
N LEU A 73 0.56 -5.65 -6.27
CA LEU A 73 -0.02 -6.86 -6.84
C LEU A 73 0.90 -7.50 -7.90
N TRP A 74 1.55 -6.71 -8.74
CA TRP A 74 2.52 -7.19 -9.72
C TRP A 74 3.79 -7.76 -9.07
N GLN A 75 4.14 -7.31 -7.88
CA GLN A 75 5.24 -7.87 -7.08
C GLN A 75 4.81 -9.11 -6.26
N GLY A 76 3.58 -9.57 -6.42
CA GLY A 76 3.06 -10.73 -5.70
C GLY A 76 2.69 -10.46 -4.24
N ALA A 77 2.65 -9.19 -3.81
CA ALA A 77 2.20 -8.83 -2.46
C ALA A 77 0.69 -8.99 -2.29
N HIS A 78 0.25 -9.13 -1.06
CA HIS A 78 -1.16 -9.13 -0.70
C HIS A 78 -1.55 -7.78 -0.11
N VAL A 79 -2.25 -6.92 -0.87
CA VAL A 79 -2.81 -5.67 -0.36
C VAL A 79 -4.03 -5.99 0.49
N VAL A 80 -3.89 -5.96 1.81
CA VAL A 80 -4.89 -6.46 2.76
C VAL A 80 -5.72 -5.37 3.44
N ALA A 81 -5.30 -4.13 3.37
CA ALA A 81 -6.03 -2.96 3.87
C ALA A 81 -5.62 -1.71 3.10
N GLN A 82 -6.54 -0.76 2.98
CA GLN A 82 -6.26 0.54 2.39
C GLN A 82 -6.95 1.66 3.19
N LEU A 83 -6.29 2.82 3.29
CA LEU A 83 -6.85 3.99 3.97
C LEU A 83 -6.45 5.27 3.25
N GLY A 84 -7.44 6.11 2.93
CA GLY A 84 -7.24 7.49 2.49
C GLY A 84 -7.64 8.47 3.59
N ILE A 85 -6.77 9.42 3.93
CA ILE A 85 -7.05 10.46 4.91
C ILE A 85 -7.16 11.80 4.17
N PRO A 86 -8.39 12.26 3.85
CA PRO A 86 -8.58 13.54 3.18
C PRO A 86 -8.35 14.70 4.15
N ALA A 87 -7.76 15.79 3.64
CA ALA A 87 -7.53 17.05 4.35
C ALA A 87 -6.90 16.86 5.77
N PRO A 88 -5.74 16.16 5.91
CA PRO A 88 -5.19 15.80 7.21
C PRO A 88 -4.90 17.02 8.11
N ARG A 89 -4.61 18.19 7.53
CA ARG A 89 -4.37 19.43 8.30
C ARG A 89 -5.58 19.88 9.11
N THR A 90 -6.80 19.61 8.65
CA THR A 90 -8.04 19.97 9.39
C THR A 90 -8.35 18.96 10.51
N LYS A 91 -7.60 17.90 10.60
CA LYS A 91 -7.78 16.78 11.53
C LYS A 91 -6.64 16.69 12.56
N SER A 92 -5.70 17.64 12.50
CA SER A 92 -4.52 17.70 13.34
C SER A 92 -4.47 18.99 14.12
N ASP A 93 -3.85 18.97 15.28
CA ASP A 93 -3.53 20.16 16.07
C ASP A 93 -2.30 20.91 15.52
N ALA A 94 -1.89 21.97 16.22
CA ALA A 94 -0.74 22.80 15.85
C ALA A 94 0.60 22.05 15.91
N SER A 95 0.68 20.94 16.64
CA SER A 95 1.88 20.06 16.70
C SER A 95 1.93 19.07 15.54
N GLY A 96 0.84 18.95 14.75
CA GLY A 96 0.67 17.96 13.70
C GLY A 96 0.12 16.61 14.18
N ALA A 97 -0.24 16.49 15.46
CA ALA A 97 -0.87 15.28 15.97
C ALA A 97 -2.34 15.22 15.51
N ILE A 98 -2.78 14.06 15.05
CA ILE A 98 -4.17 13.84 14.63
C ILE A 98 -5.05 13.84 15.89
N THR A 99 -6.05 14.72 15.92
CA THR A 99 -6.99 14.88 17.04
C THR A 99 -8.43 14.53 16.67
N ASP A 100 -8.73 14.37 15.38
CA ASP A 100 -10.04 13.94 14.89
C ASP A 100 -10.31 12.49 15.28
N ALA A 101 -11.30 12.25 16.13
CA ALA A 101 -11.61 10.93 16.68
C ALA A 101 -11.95 9.90 15.59
N ALA A 102 -12.67 10.30 14.55
CA ALA A 102 -13.05 9.41 13.46
C ALA A 102 -11.82 8.96 12.65
N THR A 103 -10.87 9.88 12.42
CA THR A 103 -9.60 9.56 11.74
C THR A 103 -8.72 8.65 12.58
N ILE A 104 -8.65 8.88 13.90
CA ILE A 104 -7.91 8.01 14.82
C ILE A 104 -8.48 6.59 14.78
N GLU A 105 -9.81 6.44 14.85
CA GLU A 105 -10.46 5.14 14.80
C GLU A 105 -10.25 4.45 13.44
N ALA A 106 -10.32 5.18 12.34
CA ALA A 106 -10.03 4.65 11.02
C ALA A 106 -8.57 4.12 10.91
N ILE A 107 -7.60 4.84 11.48
CA ILE A 107 -6.21 4.39 11.53
C ILE A 107 -6.07 3.12 12.39
N ARG A 108 -6.73 3.07 13.55
CA ARG A 108 -6.73 1.88 14.41
C ARG A 108 -7.31 0.67 13.70
N ALA A 109 -8.47 0.83 13.05
CA ALA A 109 -9.10 -0.23 12.28
C ALA A 109 -8.22 -0.70 11.11
N PHE A 110 -7.57 0.23 10.41
CA PHE A 110 -6.62 -0.08 9.35
C PHE A 110 -5.43 -0.92 9.85
N VAL A 111 -4.79 -0.51 10.93
CA VAL A 111 -3.67 -1.26 11.53
C VAL A 111 -4.13 -2.64 12.02
N ALA A 112 -5.28 -2.70 12.68
CA ALA A 112 -5.86 -3.97 13.15
C ALA A 112 -6.13 -4.94 11.99
N ALA A 113 -6.64 -4.44 10.85
CA ALA A 113 -6.86 -5.25 9.64
C ALA A 113 -5.55 -5.81 9.07
N VAL A 114 -4.49 -5.00 9.00
CA VAL A 114 -3.16 -5.44 8.55
C VAL A 114 -2.61 -6.54 9.47
N LEU A 115 -2.71 -6.35 10.80
CA LEU A 115 -2.24 -7.34 11.78
C LEU A 115 -3.08 -8.63 11.73
N ALA A 116 -4.40 -8.54 11.57
CA ALA A 116 -5.26 -9.71 11.43
C ALA A 116 -4.88 -10.54 10.19
N ALA A 117 -4.54 -9.88 9.08
CA ALA A 117 -4.17 -10.55 7.85
C ALA A 117 -2.89 -11.39 7.94
N THR A 118 -2.00 -11.11 8.92
CA THR A 118 -0.80 -11.95 9.14
C THR A 118 -1.15 -13.36 9.63
N ARG A 119 -2.35 -13.54 10.20
CA ARG A 119 -2.83 -14.81 10.75
C ARG A 119 -3.72 -15.59 9.79
N LEU A 120 -4.06 -15.02 8.64
CA LEU A 120 -4.89 -15.67 7.63
C LEU A 120 -4.10 -16.74 6.88
N GLU A 121 -4.80 -17.83 6.54
CA GLU A 121 -4.30 -18.79 5.58
C GLU A 121 -4.06 -18.15 4.20
N PRO A 122 -3.09 -18.66 3.40
CA PRO A 122 -2.71 -18.05 2.12
C PRO A 122 -3.88 -17.81 1.16
N SER A 123 -4.81 -18.76 1.05
CA SER A 123 -6.00 -18.64 0.18
C SER A 123 -6.95 -17.54 0.63
N ALA A 124 -7.20 -17.42 1.93
CA ALA A 124 -8.03 -16.37 2.50
C ALA A 124 -7.39 -14.99 2.34
N ARG A 125 -6.06 -14.90 2.48
CA ARG A 125 -5.30 -13.68 2.26
C ARG A 125 -5.35 -13.24 0.79
N THR A 126 -5.25 -14.17 -0.14
CA THR A 126 -5.38 -13.89 -1.58
C THR A 126 -6.76 -13.35 -1.92
N LEU A 127 -7.82 -13.95 -1.38
CA LEU A 127 -9.20 -13.47 -1.58
C LEU A 127 -9.38 -12.06 -1.00
N LEU A 128 -8.94 -11.82 0.23
CA LEU A 128 -8.96 -10.50 0.86
C LEU A 128 -8.22 -9.46 0.01
N SER A 129 -7.02 -9.80 -0.47
CA SER A 129 -6.22 -8.91 -1.31
C SER A 129 -6.93 -8.54 -2.61
N THR A 130 -7.61 -9.49 -3.24
CA THR A 130 -8.41 -9.23 -4.45
C THR A 130 -9.55 -8.26 -4.17
N GLN A 131 -10.27 -8.45 -3.06
CA GLN A 131 -11.37 -7.58 -2.65
C GLN A 131 -10.88 -6.17 -2.32
N VAL A 132 -9.82 -6.02 -1.53
CA VAL A 132 -9.26 -4.72 -1.16
C VAL A 132 -8.72 -3.98 -2.39
N ALA A 133 -7.99 -4.66 -3.27
CA ALA A 133 -7.46 -4.06 -4.48
C ALA A 133 -8.57 -3.53 -5.41
N ALA A 134 -9.68 -4.27 -5.53
CA ALA A 134 -10.82 -3.83 -6.32
C ALA A 134 -11.44 -2.52 -5.81
N THR A 135 -11.40 -2.26 -4.49
CA THR A 135 -11.93 -1.00 -3.91
C THR A 135 -11.14 0.24 -4.35
N VAL A 136 -9.92 0.09 -4.80
CA VAL A 136 -9.07 1.17 -5.34
C VAL A 136 -8.88 1.07 -6.85
N GLY A 137 -9.61 0.18 -7.53
CA GLY A 137 -9.52 0.00 -8.97
C GLY A 137 -8.27 -0.72 -9.45
N ALA A 138 -7.60 -1.49 -8.59
CA ALA A 138 -6.45 -2.31 -8.94
C ALA A 138 -6.85 -3.78 -9.12
N SER A 139 -6.14 -4.52 -9.99
CA SER A 139 -6.44 -5.91 -10.30
C SER A 139 -5.19 -6.67 -10.74
N ARG A 140 -5.13 -7.97 -10.45
CA ARG A 140 -4.13 -8.90 -11.01
C ARG A 140 -4.51 -9.39 -12.43
N SER A 141 -5.69 -9.07 -12.90
CA SER A 141 -6.18 -9.59 -14.17
C SER A 141 -5.42 -8.97 -15.35
N LEU A 142 -4.71 -9.81 -16.07
CA LEU A 142 -4.14 -9.53 -17.39
C LEU A 142 -5.18 -9.74 -18.51
N THR A 143 -6.47 -9.75 -18.20
CA THR A 143 -7.54 -10.17 -19.13
C THR A 143 -7.88 -9.16 -20.22
N ALA A 144 -7.23 -8.00 -20.26
CA ALA A 144 -7.19 -7.24 -21.50
C ALA A 144 -5.87 -7.59 -22.21
N PRO A 145 -5.89 -8.30 -23.36
CA PRO A 145 -4.70 -8.33 -24.18
C PRO A 145 -4.37 -6.87 -24.49
N TYR A 146 -3.14 -6.45 -24.20
CA TYR A 146 -2.61 -5.22 -24.75
C TYR A 146 -2.87 -5.31 -26.26
N PRO A 147 -3.65 -4.41 -26.87
CA PRO A 147 -3.68 -4.35 -28.32
C PRO A 147 -2.27 -4.00 -28.76
N ILE A 148 -1.53 -4.99 -29.23
CA ILE A 148 -0.31 -4.74 -29.98
C ILE A 148 -0.83 -4.25 -31.33
N GLU A 149 -1.03 -2.94 -31.46
CA GLU A 149 -1.16 -2.30 -32.75
C GLU A 149 0.22 -2.34 -33.40
N VAL A 150 0.37 -3.20 -34.42
CA VAL A 150 1.55 -3.30 -35.29
C VAL A 150 1.37 -2.30 -36.43
#